data_735fcb77719735b684cace0d5bc5fda8
#
_entry.id   735fcb77719735b684cace0d5bc5fda8
#
_cell.length_a   1.000
_cell.length_b   1.000
_cell.length_c   1.000
_cell.angle_alpha   90.00
_cell.angle_beta   90.00
_cell.angle_gamma   90.00
#
_symmetry.space_group_name_H-M   'P 1'
#
loop_
_entity.id
_entity.type
_entity.pdbx_description
1 polymer ?
#
loop_
_entity_poly.entity_id
_entity_poly.type
_entity_poly.pdbx_seq_one_letter_code
_entity_poly.pdbx_strand_id
1 'polypeptide(L)'
;WKNITNQHSVFGNPTTFILNAAAQGAQKFATQGQFFMDSDGLDASQTWQIAGLLLDSVSLSDNPRLDASIKQALLAASGSLEITDNMLDGSGTVDLTKLTMAATGSDSLTNAIASLLDSLQQLDMTMNIGGTLSAPNFGFSSDLDRQLANAALSSLSTSQQDKLNELNNKLQDMVGSQDDNLASELGNISTWMSATQRDEAAL
;
A
#
# COMPACT_ATOMS: atom_id res chain seq x y z
N TRP A 1 27.43 -19.21 -14.59
CA TRP A 1 28.21 -18.01 -14.87
C TRP A 1 29.01 -18.19 -16.14
N LYS A 2 29.10 -17.16 -17.01
CA LYS A 2 29.90 -17.14 -18.22
C LYS A 2 30.65 -15.80 -18.30
N ASN A 3 31.81 -15.79 -18.99
CA ASN A 3 32.60 -14.58 -19.23
C ASN A 3 32.97 -13.83 -17.94
N ILE A 4 33.34 -14.54 -16.89
CA ILE A 4 33.70 -13.92 -15.62
C ILE A 4 35.02 -13.19 -15.78
N THR A 5 35.02 -11.87 -15.67
CA THR A 5 36.19 -11.01 -15.77
C THR A 5 35.99 -9.73 -14.97
N ASN A 6 37.06 -9.10 -14.55
CA ASN A 6 37.07 -7.73 -14.02
C ASN A 6 37.60 -6.71 -15.06
N GLN A 7 37.82 -7.13 -16.30
CA GLN A 7 38.34 -6.32 -17.41
C GLN A 7 37.42 -6.39 -18.61
N HIS A 8 36.13 -6.08 -18.40
CA HIS A 8 35.11 -6.15 -19.46
C HIS A 8 35.46 -5.28 -20.65
N SER A 9 36.04 -4.09 -20.44
CA SER A 9 36.46 -3.18 -21.50
C SER A 9 37.54 -3.78 -22.44
N VAL A 10 38.34 -4.73 -21.93
CA VAL A 10 39.38 -5.44 -22.72
C VAL A 10 38.76 -6.59 -23.51
N PHE A 11 37.88 -7.36 -22.91
CA PHE A 11 37.33 -8.57 -23.51
C PHE A 11 36.03 -8.29 -24.31
N GLY A 12 35.36 -7.17 -24.08
CA GLY A 12 34.18 -6.73 -24.83
C GLY A 12 32.88 -7.54 -24.58
N ASN A 13 32.89 -8.45 -23.59
CA ASN A 13 31.75 -9.31 -23.31
C ASN A 13 31.27 -9.12 -21.86
N PRO A 14 29.94 -8.99 -21.61
CA PRO A 14 29.40 -8.94 -20.27
C PRO A 14 29.57 -10.29 -19.56
N THR A 15 29.73 -10.24 -18.26
CA THR A 15 29.52 -11.42 -17.40
C THR A 15 28.07 -11.75 -17.31
N THR A 16 27.68 -12.99 -17.60
CA THR A 16 26.30 -13.45 -17.48
C THR A 16 26.13 -14.47 -16.37
N PHE A 17 24.96 -14.49 -15.74
CA PHE A 17 24.64 -15.43 -14.69
C PHE A 17 23.20 -15.95 -14.79
N ILE A 18 23.01 -17.16 -14.32
CA ILE A 18 21.70 -17.77 -14.07
C ILE A 18 21.80 -18.46 -12.72
N LEU A 19 20.84 -18.19 -11.85
CA LEU A 19 20.69 -18.83 -10.56
C LEU A 19 19.28 -19.35 -10.43
N ASN A 20 19.14 -20.64 -10.13
CA ASN A 20 17.87 -21.27 -9.82
C ASN A 20 18.00 -21.96 -8.46
N ALA A 21 17.06 -21.74 -7.59
CA ALA A 21 16.95 -22.40 -6.31
C ALA A 21 15.52 -22.93 -6.13
N ALA A 22 15.41 -24.11 -5.53
CA ALA A 22 14.15 -24.68 -5.12
C ALA A 22 14.27 -25.17 -3.69
N ALA A 23 13.27 -24.90 -2.88
CA ALA A 23 13.16 -25.43 -1.53
C ALA A 23 12.07 -26.52 -1.48
N GLN A 24 11.84 -27.11 -0.32
CA GLN A 24 10.79 -28.09 -0.14
C GLN A 24 9.41 -27.48 -0.45
N GLY A 25 8.58 -28.23 -1.16
CA GLY A 25 7.26 -27.77 -1.62
C GLY A 25 7.32 -27.07 -2.98
N ALA A 26 6.47 -26.08 -3.17
CA ALA A 26 6.36 -25.33 -4.44
C ALA A 26 7.25 -24.08 -4.50
N GLN A 27 8.13 -23.90 -3.51
CA GLN A 27 8.97 -22.70 -3.42
C GLN A 27 10.06 -22.71 -4.49
N LYS A 28 10.11 -21.66 -5.29
CA LYS A 28 11.10 -21.51 -6.37
C LYS A 28 11.62 -20.08 -6.36
N PHE A 29 12.90 -19.96 -6.62
CA PHE A 29 13.57 -18.71 -6.92
C PHE A 29 14.37 -18.88 -8.21
N ALA A 30 14.22 -17.97 -9.14
CA ALA A 30 15.01 -17.92 -10.36
C ALA A 30 15.47 -16.49 -10.61
N THR A 31 16.70 -16.32 -11.01
CA THR A 31 17.20 -15.04 -11.48
C THR A 31 18.24 -15.26 -12.58
N GLN A 32 18.23 -14.37 -13.55
CA GLN A 32 19.22 -14.33 -14.62
C GLN A 32 19.56 -12.89 -14.94
N GLY A 33 20.76 -12.66 -15.40
CA GLY A 33 21.18 -11.32 -15.75
C GLY A 33 22.57 -11.28 -16.35
N GLN A 34 23.01 -10.08 -16.60
CA GLN A 34 24.35 -9.76 -17.05
C GLN A 34 24.82 -8.46 -16.45
N PHE A 35 26.12 -8.29 -16.41
CA PHE A 35 26.72 -7.01 -16.05
C PHE A 35 28.01 -6.77 -16.84
N PHE A 36 28.27 -5.50 -17.08
CA PHE A 36 29.47 -4.97 -17.71
C PHE A 36 30.02 -3.87 -16.81
N MET A 37 31.30 -3.88 -16.54
CA MET A 37 31.97 -2.89 -15.68
C MET A 37 33.19 -2.34 -16.42
N ASP A 38 33.26 -1.03 -16.53
CA ASP A 38 34.37 -0.29 -17.10
C ASP A 38 34.71 0.95 -16.27
N SER A 39 35.44 1.91 -16.88
CA SER A 39 35.81 3.17 -16.25
C SER A 39 34.62 4.11 -16.04
N ASP A 40 33.55 3.97 -16.80
CA ASP A 40 32.38 4.85 -16.78
C ASP A 40 31.36 4.39 -15.74
N GLY A 41 31.40 3.11 -15.34
CA GLY A 41 30.54 2.60 -14.28
C GLY A 41 30.16 1.13 -14.43
N LEU A 42 29.00 0.81 -13.88
CA LEU A 42 28.37 -0.50 -13.93
C LEU A 42 27.09 -0.40 -14.76
N ASP A 43 27.08 -1.18 -15.87
CA ASP A 43 25.86 -1.48 -16.61
C ASP A 43 25.45 -2.91 -16.29
N ALA A 44 24.19 -3.10 -15.92
CA ALA A 44 23.68 -4.42 -15.60
C ALA A 44 22.18 -4.54 -15.95
N SER A 45 21.78 -5.76 -16.25
CA SER A 45 20.37 -6.10 -16.35
C SER A 45 20.09 -7.42 -15.67
N GLN A 46 18.97 -7.49 -14.96
CA GLN A 46 18.57 -8.67 -14.22
C GLN A 46 17.07 -8.85 -14.28
N THR A 47 16.63 -10.10 -14.39
CA THR A 47 15.26 -10.51 -14.11
C THR A 47 15.25 -11.49 -12.95
N TRP A 48 14.18 -11.46 -12.17
CA TRP A 48 14.02 -12.34 -11.02
C TRP A 48 12.57 -12.80 -10.88
N GLN A 49 12.40 -13.98 -10.28
CA GLN A 49 11.11 -14.57 -9.98
C GLN A 49 11.16 -15.35 -8.68
N ILE A 50 10.19 -15.13 -7.83
CA ILE A 50 9.93 -15.89 -6.61
C ILE A 50 8.54 -16.51 -6.75
N ALA A 51 8.37 -17.77 -6.40
CA ALA A 51 7.07 -18.42 -6.38
C ALA A 51 6.90 -19.29 -5.15
N GLY A 52 5.70 -19.28 -4.59
CA GLY A 52 5.28 -20.17 -3.53
C GLY A 52 5.99 -19.97 -2.19
N LEU A 53 6.56 -18.78 -1.94
CA LEU A 53 7.15 -18.47 -0.64
C LEU A 53 6.04 -18.32 0.41
N LEU A 54 6.07 -19.18 1.43
CA LEU A 54 5.14 -19.08 2.54
C LEU A 54 5.58 -17.96 3.47
N LEU A 55 4.70 -17.00 3.67
CA LEU A 55 4.80 -15.99 4.73
C LEU A 55 3.95 -16.47 5.91
N ASP A 56 4.51 -16.39 7.10
CA ASP A 56 3.87 -16.77 8.35
C ASP A 56 4.22 -15.76 9.44
N SER A 57 3.20 -15.21 10.09
CA SER A 57 3.33 -14.32 11.24
C SER A 57 4.21 -13.07 10.98
N VAL A 58 3.93 -12.34 9.89
CA VAL A 58 4.62 -11.09 9.56
C VAL A 58 3.88 -9.90 10.15
N SER A 59 4.50 -9.18 11.08
CA SER A 59 3.97 -7.92 11.59
C SER A 59 4.13 -6.81 10.54
N LEU A 60 3.05 -6.09 10.26
CA LEU A 60 3.02 -4.94 9.35
C LEU A 60 2.99 -3.62 10.13
N SER A 61 2.31 -3.61 11.26
CA SER A 61 2.19 -2.46 12.14
C SER A 61 1.97 -2.96 13.58
N ASP A 62 2.71 -2.40 14.50
CA ASP A 62 2.57 -2.57 15.95
C ASP A 62 2.15 -1.26 16.65
N ASN A 63 1.56 -0.35 15.89
CA ASN A 63 1.11 0.93 16.40
C ASN A 63 -0.10 0.72 17.34
N PRO A 64 -0.14 1.37 18.52
CA PRO A 64 -1.27 1.28 19.46
C PRO A 64 -2.64 1.66 18.87
N ARG A 65 -2.67 2.42 17.79
CA ARG A 65 -3.90 2.80 17.09
C ARG A 65 -4.35 1.80 16.04
N LEU A 66 -3.41 1.11 15.41
CA LEU A 66 -3.67 0.08 14.41
C LEU A 66 -2.58 -0.99 14.51
N ASP A 67 -2.91 -2.14 15.03
CA ASP A 67 -2.09 -3.35 14.96
C ASP A 67 -2.53 -4.18 13.77
N ALA A 68 -1.57 -4.59 12.92
CA ALA A 68 -1.86 -5.37 11.73
C ALA A 68 -0.74 -6.37 11.45
N SER A 69 -1.13 -7.59 11.09
CA SER A 69 -0.20 -8.68 10.78
C SER A 69 -0.75 -9.59 9.69
N ILE A 70 0.15 -10.11 8.86
CA ILE A 70 -0.15 -11.25 8.01
C ILE A 70 0.00 -12.51 8.86
N LYS A 71 -1.07 -13.26 9.02
CA LYS A 71 -1.03 -14.56 9.70
C LYS A 71 -0.49 -15.64 8.77
N GLN A 72 -0.90 -15.58 7.51
CA GLN A 72 -0.44 -16.50 6.49
C GLN A 72 -0.63 -15.89 5.10
N ALA A 73 0.31 -16.13 4.19
CA ALA A 73 0.15 -15.86 2.77
C ALA A 73 1.10 -16.72 1.94
N LEU A 74 0.76 -16.95 0.68
CA LEU A 74 1.68 -17.43 -0.34
C LEU A 74 2.11 -16.24 -1.19
N LEU A 75 3.40 -15.95 -1.20
CA LEU A 75 4.00 -14.88 -1.98
C LEU A 75 4.52 -15.43 -3.30
N ALA A 76 4.13 -14.78 -4.38
CA ALA A 76 4.79 -14.81 -5.67
C ALA A 76 5.25 -13.39 -6.02
N ALA A 77 6.41 -13.27 -6.64
CA ALA A 77 6.92 -11.97 -7.04
C ALA A 77 7.82 -12.13 -8.26
N SER A 78 7.82 -11.15 -9.16
CA SER A 78 8.69 -11.13 -10.33
C SER A 78 9.03 -9.70 -10.70
N GLY A 79 10.14 -9.52 -11.39
CA GLY A 79 10.53 -8.19 -11.81
C GLY A 79 11.80 -8.17 -12.63
N SER A 80 12.17 -6.96 -13.02
CA SER A 80 13.42 -6.65 -13.72
C SER A 80 14.10 -5.45 -13.06
N LEU A 81 15.39 -5.40 -13.21
CA LEU A 81 16.22 -4.28 -12.81
C LEU A 81 17.25 -4.03 -13.92
N GLU A 82 17.38 -2.79 -14.30
CA GLU A 82 18.42 -2.29 -15.19
C GLU A 82 19.28 -1.27 -14.43
N ILE A 83 20.55 -1.29 -14.69
CA ILE A 83 21.52 -0.34 -14.14
C ILE A 83 22.26 0.22 -15.34
N THR A 84 22.21 1.55 -15.50
CA THR A 84 22.94 2.28 -16.54
C THR A 84 23.59 3.48 -15.89
N ASP A 85 24.88 3.63 -16.02
CA ASP A 85 25.64 4.73 -15.41
C ASP A 85 25.38 4.88 -13.90
N ASN A 86 25.30 3.76 -13.17
CA ASN A 86 24.97 3.68 -11.75
C ASN A 86 23.53 4.15 -11.38
N MET A 87 22.67 4.42 -12.36
CA MET A 87 21.25 4.69 -12.16
C MET A 87 20.46 3.38 -12.18
N LEU A 88 19.52 3.25 -11.27
CA LEU A 88 18.61 2.11 -11.16
C LEU A 88 17.30 2.42 -11.87
N ASP A 89 16.83 1.51 -12.71
CA ASP A 89 15.49 1.48 -13.26
C ASP A 89 14.96 0.04 -13.17
N GLY A 90 13.90 -0.15 -12.43
CA GLY A 90 13.35 -1.47 -12.22
C GLY A 90 11.88 -1.45 -11.88
N SER A 91 11.23 -2.56 -12.19
CA SER A 91 9.83 -2.77 -11.86
C SER A 91 9.56 -4.23 -11.54
N GLY A 92 8.47 -4.46 -10.83
CA GLY A 92 8.05 -5.80 -10.50
C GLY A 92 6.60 -5.87 -10.02
N THR A 93 6.14 -7.09 -9.85
CA THR A 93 4.86 -7.41 -9.22
C THR A 93 5.09 -8.27 -7.99
N VAL A 94 4.22 -8.11 -7.02
CA VAL A 94 4.17 -8.93 -5.81
C VAL A 94 2.73 -9.33 -5.60
N ASP A 95 2.48 -10.63 -5.62
CA ASP A 95 1.16 -11.22 -5.48
C ASP A 95 1.11 -12.03 -4.18
N LEU A 96 0.24 -11.63 -3.27
CA LEU A 96 -0.07 -12.37 -2.06
C LEU A 96 -1.39 -13.10 -2.25
N THR A 97 -1.36 -14.42 -2.22
CA THR A 97 -2.55 -15.28 -2.32
C THR A 97 -2.72 -16.12 -1.05
N LYS A 98 -3.92 -16.66 -0.85
CA LYS A 98 -4.30 -17.35 0.40
C LYS A 98 -3.97 -16.46 1.62
N LEU A 99 -4.18 -15.17 1.46
CA LEU A 99 -3.88 -14.17 2.45
C LEU A 99 -4.87 -14.30 3.61
N THR A 100 -4.34 -14.36 4.81
CA THR A 100 -5.08 -14.24 6.05
C THR A 100 -4.39 -13.18 6.88
N MET A 101 -5.12 -12.13 7.20
CA MET A 101 -4.62 -11.04 8.03
C MET A 101 -5.29 -11.06 9.40
N ALA A 102 -4.70 -10.39 10.35
CA ALA A 102 -5.34 -9.97 11.60
C ALA A 102 -5.00 -8.52 11.84
N ALA A 103 -6.03 -7.71 12.03
CA ALA A 103 -5.88 -6.30 12.31
C ALA A 103 -6.83 -5.85 13.43
N THR A 104 -6.39 -4.89 14.24
CA THR A 104 -7.18 -4.34 15.34
C THR A 104 -6.97 -2.83 15.39
N GLY A 105 -8.07 -2.08 15.39
CA GLY A 105 -8.06 -0.63 15.53
C GLY A 105 -8.50 -0.19 16.92
N SER A 106 -8.15 1.02 17.33
CA SER A 106 -8.53 1.61 18.60
C SER A 106 -9.63 2.67 18.50
N ASP A 107 -9.96 3.11 17.30
CA ASP A 107 -11.00 4.13 17.03
C ASP A 107 -11.81 3.77 15.78
N SER A 108 -12.85 4.55 15.48
CA SER A 108 -13.77 4.28 14.36
C SER A 108 -13.05 4.16 13.01
N LEU A 109 -12.08 5.04 12.74
CA LEU A 109 -11.29 5.02 11.51
C LEU A 109 -10.40 3.78 11.44
N THR A 110 -9.62 3.52 12.47
CA THR A 110 -8.69 2.39 12.49
C THR A 110 -9.41 1.05 12.57
N ASN A 111 -10.62 0.97 13.17
CA ASN A 111 -11.47 -0.22 13.12
C ASN A 111 -12.02 -0.48 11.70
N ALA A 112 -12.38 0.57 10.95
CA ALA A 112 -12.79 0.42 9.55
C ALA A 112 -11.64 -0.11 8.68
N ILE A 113 -10.44 0.41 8.88
CA ILE A 113 -9.22 -0.06 8.22
C ILE A 113 -8.93 -1.53 8.62
N ALA A 114 -8.98 -1.86 9.89
CA ALA A 114 -8.77 -3.21 10.38
C ALA A 114 -9.75 -4.21 9.77
N SER A 115 -11.04 -3.87 9.71
CA SER A 115 -12.06 -4.71 9.09
C SER A 115 -11.83 -4.93 7.60
N LEU A 116 -11.34 -3.91 6.89
CA LEU A 116 -10.95 -4.05 5.49
C LEU A 116 -9.76 -5.01 5.34
N LEU A 117 -8.71 -4.83 6.14
CA LEU A 117 -7.52 -5.69 6.12
C LEU A 117 -7.88 -7.15 6.42
N ASP A 118 -8.70 -7.40 7.43
CA ASP A 118 -9.15 -8.76 7.80
C ASP A 118 -9.98 -9.44 6.70
N SER A 119 -10.60 -8.67 5.81
CA SER A 119 -11.39 -9.21 4.70
C SER A 119 -10.57 -9.60 3.48
N LEU A 120 -9.29 -9.21 3.41
CA LEU A 120 -8.44 -9.47 2.26
C LEU A 120 -8.06 -10.95 2.19
N GLN A 121 -8.26 -11.55 1.00
CA GLN A 121 -7.85 -12.92 0.68
C GLN A 121 -6.70 -12.97 -0.32
N GLN A 122 -6.46 -11.85 -0.99
CA GLN A 122 -5.36 -11.63 -1.91
C GLN A 122 -4.98 -10.16 -1.91
N LEU A 123 -3.75 -9.88 -2.29
CA LEU A 123 -3.24 -8.52 -2.48
C LEU A 123 -2.20 -8.51 -3.59
N ASP A 124 -2.48 -7.72 -4.62
CA ASP A 124 -1.60 -7.55 -5.76
C ASP A 124 -0.97 -6.17 -5.67
N MET A 125 0.35 -6.12 -5.76
CA MET A 125 1.13 -4.89 -5.66
C MET A 125 2.07 -4.76 -6.86
N THR A 126 2.34 -3.53 -7.25
CA THR A 126 3.43 -3.19 -8.16
C THR A 126 4.57 -2.55 -7.38
N MET A 127 5.78 -2.84 -7.81
CA MET A 127 7.01 -2.29 -7.24
C MET A 127 7.77 -1.53 -8.32
N ASN A 128 8.28 -0.37 -7.97
CA ASN A 128 9.20 0.41 -8.79
C ASN A 128 10.51 0.59 -8.03
N ILE A 129 11.62 0.47 -8.74
CA ILE A 129 12.96 0.63 -8.21
C ILE A 129 13.63 1.73 -9.02
N GLY A 130 14.17 2.73 -8.35
CA GLY A 130 14.85 3.84 -9.00
C GLY A 130 15.97 4.40 -8.13
N GLY A 131 16.48 5.58 -8.49
CA GLY A 131 17.57 6.23 -7.78
C GLY A 131 18.95 5.78 -8.26
N THR A 132 19.93 5.73 -7.36
CA THR A 132 21.30 5.31 -7.65
C THR A 132 21.66 4.08 -6.86
N LEU A 133 22.74 3.38 -7.25
CA LEU A 133 23.27 2.25 -6.49
C LEU A 133 23.60 2.58 -5.02
N SER A 134 24.01 3.82 -4.75
CA SER A 134 24.33 4.27 -3.39
C SER A 134 23.11 4.79 -2.61
N ALA A 135 22.04 5.14 -3.31
CA ALA A 135 20.79 5.66 -2.73
C ALA A 135 19.57 5.12 -3.51
N PRO A 136 19.26 3.82 -3.38
CA PRO A 136 18.12 3.23 -4.06
C PRO A 136 16.82 3.76 -3.48
N ASN A 137 15.81 3.90 -4.34
CA ASN A 137 14.45 4.29 -4.00
C ASN A 137 13.48 3.17 -4.39
N PHE A 138 12.61 2.77 -3.47
CA PHE A 138 11.60 1.74 -3.70
C PHE A 138 10.21 2.35 -3.53
N GLY A 139 9.37 2.20 -4.55
CA GLY A 139 7.96 2.56 -4.51
C GLY A 139 7.09 1.31 -4.60
N PHE A 140 6.03 1.27 -3.81
CA PHE A 140 5.01 0.23 -3.88
C PHE A 140 3.66 0.88 -4.08
N SER A 141 2.80 0.27 -4.89
CA SER A 141 1.41 0.69 -5.07
C SER A 141 0.51 -0.53 -5.23
N SER A 142 -0.73 -0.40 -4.77
CA SER A 142 -1.74 -1.44 -4.86
C SER A 142 -3.14 -0.84 -4.94
N ASP A 143 -4.13 -1.65 -5.26
CA ASP A 143 -5.54 -1.27 -5.16
C ASP A 143 -6.00 -1.04 -3.71
N LEU A 144 -5.25 -1.56 -2.74
CA LEU A 144 -5.52 -1.38 -1.33
C LEU A 144 -5.48 0.09 -0.92
N ASP A 145 -4.59 0.90 -1.52
CA ASP A 145 -4.47 2.33 -1.24
C ASP A 145 -5.81 3.06 -1.46
N ARG A 146 -6.50 2.76 -2.56
CA ARG A 146 -7.83 3.32 -2.86
C ARG A 146 -8.91 2.79 -1.93
N GLN A 147 -8.88 1.51 -1.60
CA GLN A 147 -9.84 0.90 -0.68
C GLN A 147 -9.68 1.47 0.74
N LEU A 148 -8.46 1.66 1.20
CA LEU A 148 -8.16 2.29 2.49
C LEU A 148 -8.61 3.76 2.52
N ALA A 149 -8.36 4.52 1.46
CA ALA A 149 -8.83 5.90 1.35
C ALA A 149 -10.36 5.98 1.41
N ASN A 150 -11.07 5.11 0.70
CA ASN A 150 -12.54 5.05 0.72
C ASN A 150 -13.09 4.63 2.09
N ALA A 151 -12.46 3.65 2.75
CA ALA A 151 -12.84 3.24 4.10
C ALA A 151 -12.64 4.38 5.11
N ALA A 152 -11.53 5.11 4.99
CA ALA A 152 -11.24 6.28 5.81
C ALA A 152 -12.28 7.38 5.61
N LEU A 153 -12.60 7.73 4.36
CA LEU A 153 -13.62 8.73 4.03
C LEU A 153 -15.02 8.33 4.54
N SER A 154 -15.40 7.08 4.36
CA SER A 154 -16.69 6.56 4.85
C SER A 154 -16.78 6.62 6.37
N SER A 155 -15.70 6.27 7.06
CA SER A 155 -15.60 6.34 8.52
C SER A 155 -15.69 7.78 9.05
N LEU A 156 -15.06 8.73 8.37
CA LEU A 156 -15.12 10.16 8.74
C LEU A 156 -16.53 10.74 8.53
N SER A 157 -17.18 10.42 7.42
CA SER A 157 -18.56 10.88 7.15
C SER A 157 -19.57 10.30 8.14
N THR A 158 -19.43 9.05 8.53
CA THR A 158 -20.27 8.42 9.58
C THR A 158 -20.05 9.09 10.94
N SER A 159 -18.81 9.30 11.35
CA SER A 159 -18.47 9.97 12.61
C SER A 159 -18.95 11.43 12.66
N GLN A 160 -18.94 12.13 11.54
CA GLN A 160 -19.49 13.48 11.46
C GLN A 160 -21.02 13.46 11.51
N GLN A 161 -21.67 12.49 10.88
CA GLN A 161 -23.11 12.30 10.91
C GLN A 161 -23.62 11.94 12.31
N ASP A 162 -22.89 11.08 13.03
CA ASP A 162 -23.20 10.74 14.42
C ASP A 162 -23.08 11.97 15.34
N LYS A 163 -22.05 12.79 15.17
CA LYS A 163 -21.91 14.06 15.92
C LYS A 163 -23.00 15.07 15.58
N LEU A 164 -23.39 15.17 14.31
CA LEU A 164 -24.49 16.03 13.90
C LEU A 164 -25.83 15.55 14.48
N ASN A 165 -26.08 14.25 14.49
CA ASN A 165 -27.26 13.66 15.10
C ASN A 165 -27.27 13.88 16.63
N GLU A 166 -26.14 13.70 17.30
CA GLU A 166 -26.01 13.99 18.73
C GLU A 166 -26.23 15.47 19.04
N LEU A 167 -25.68 16.38 18.22
CA LEU A 167 -25.91 17.82 18.36
C LEU A 167 -27.37 18.19 18.13
N ASN A 168 -28.01 17.59 17.12
CA ASN A 168 -29.41 17.81 16.80
C ASN A 168 -30.30 17.30 17.94
N ASN A 169 -30.02 16.14 18.52
CA ASN A 169 -30.74 15.61 19.66
C ASN A 169 -30.58 16.51 20.90
N LYS A 170 -29.34 16.97 21.18
CA LYS A 170 -29.09 17.92 22.26
C LYS A 170 -29.81 19.26 22.07
N LEU A 171 -29.86 19.77 20.83
CA LEU A 171 -30.58 20.97 20.50
C LEU A 171 -32.08 20.77 20.69
N GLN A 172 -32.67 19.65 20.27
CA GLN A 172 -34.08 19.33 20.49
C GLN A 172 -34.44 19.19 21.97
N ASP A 173 -33.56 18.58 22.77
CA ASP A 173 -33.73 18.49 24.22
C ASP A 173 -33.70 19.86 24.92
N MET A 174 -32.83 20.77 24.41
CA MET A 174 -32.74 22.16 24.90
C MET A 174 -33.92 23.02 24.48
N VAL A 175 -34.46 22.80 23.28
CA VAL A 175 -35.64 23.53 22.73
C VAL A 175 -36.92 23.05 23.36
N GLY A 176 -37.03 21.77 23.69
CA GLY A 176 -38.22 21.19 24.38
C GLY A 176 -38.49 21.75 25.77
N SER A 177 -37.58 22.58 26.30
CA SER A 177 -37.70 23.21 27.60
C SER A 177 -37.95 24.73 27.59
N GLN A 178 -37.97 25.43 26.45
CA GLN A 178 -38.28 26.87 26.36
C GLN A 178 -38.82 27.31 24.98
N ASP A 179 -40.01 27.86 24.98
CA ASP A 179 -40.74 28.72 24.04
C ASP A 179 -40.63 28.52 22.50
N ASP A 180 -41.84 28.51 21.89
CA ASP A 180 -42.11 28.36 20.45
C ASP A 180 -41.43 29.35 19.48
N ASN A 181 -40.81 30.41 19.97
CA ASN A 181 -40.10 31.39 19.14
C ASN A 181 -38.68 30.97 18.74
N LEU A 182 -37.99 30.17 19.54
CA LEU A 182 -36.64 29.68 19.23
C LEU A 182 -36.66 28.58 18.16
N ALA A 183 -37.73 27.80 18.06
CA ALA A 183 -37.88 26.73 17.07
C ALA A 183 -37.92 27.25 15.61
N SER A 184 -38.44 28.47 15.41
CA SER A 184 -38.52 29.08 14.09
C SER A 184 -37.16 29.65 13.61
N GLU A 185 -36.35 30.16 14.51
CA GLU A 185 -34.97 30.65 14.17
C GLU A 185 -34.00 29.52 13.93
N LEU A 186 -34.09 28.41 14.66
CA LEU A 186 -33.25 27.21 14.47
C LEU A 186 -33.61 26.47 13.16
N GLY A 187 -34.87 26.49 12.72
CA GLY A 187 -35.29 25.99 11.41
C GLY A 187 -34.61 26.74 10.26
N ASN A 188 -34.39 28.04 10.41
CA ASN A 188 -33.67 28.86 9.42
C ASN A 188 -32.15 28.53 9.36
N ILE A 189 -31.51 28.19 10.48
CA ILE A 189 -30.09 27.82 10.52
C ILE A 189 -29.89 26.46 9.83
N SER A 190 -30.77 25.49 10.04
CA SER A 190 -30.65 24.18 9.37
C SER A 190 -30.87 24.28 7.84
N THR A 191 -31.74 25.17 7.41
CA THR A 191 -31.95 25.46 5.98
C THR A 191 -30.74 26.18 5.36
N TRP A 192 -30.12 27.08 6.10
CA TRP A 192 -28.92 27.80 5.67
C TRP A 192 -27.70 26.85 5.57
N MET A 193 -27.51 25.96 6.53
CA MET A 193 -26.43 24.93 6.48
C MET A 193 -26.60 23.95 5.31
N SER A 194 -27.84 23.59 4.98
CA SER A 194 -28.14 22.72 3.84
C SER A 194 -27.92 23.41 2.48
N ALA A 195 -28.05 24.74 2.42
CA ALA A 195 -27.76 25.55 1.23
C ALA A 195 -26.22 25.65 1.01
N THR A 196 -25.45 25.83 2.08
CA THR A 196 -23.97 25.94 2.01
C THR A 196 -23.32 24.63 1.57
N GLN A 197 -23.89 23.48 1.95
CA GLN A 197 -23.39 22.17 1.50
C GLN A 197 -23.68 21.88 0.01
N ARG A 198 -24.69 22.53 -0.60
CA ARG A 198 -24.96 22.37 -2.04
C ARG A 198 -24.04 23.20 -2.92
N ASP A 199 -23.53 24.33 -2.42
CA ASP A 199 -22.60 25.18 -3.17
C ASP A 199 -21.18 24.62 -3.20
N GLU A 200 -20.76 23.84 -2.18
CA GLU A 200 -19.46 23.15 -2.21
C GLU A 200 -19.45 21.90 -3.11
N ALA A 201 -20.60 21.33 -3.46
CA ALA A 201 -20.70 20.19 -4.36
C ALA A 201 -20.75 20.59 -5.86
N ALA A 202 -20.72 21.88 -6.17
CA ALA A 202 -20.86 22.46 -7.52
C ALA A 202 -19.54 23.12 -8.04
N LEU A 203 -18.42 23.02 -7.30
CA LEU A 203 -17.07 23.42 -7.69
C LEU A 203 -16.18 22.19 -7.83
#